data_5fe0468857dc3c1a78c1ab54c8719a78
#
_entry.id   5fe0468857dc3c1a78c1ab54c8719a78
#
_cell.length_a   1.000
_cell.length_b   1.000
_cell.length_c   1.000
_cell.angle_alpha   90.00
_cell.angle_beta   90.00
_cell.angle_gamma   90.00
#
_symmetry.space_group_name_H-M   'P 1'
#
loop_
_entity.id
_entity.type
_entity.pdbx_description
1 polymer ?
#
loop_
_entity_poly.entity_id
_entity_poly.type
_entity_poly.pdbx_seq_one_letter_code
_entity_poly.pdbx_strand_id
1 'polypeptide(L)'
;MVYRLLLFALIFTIKTAYSNIIYDKNNILITDIEMNSYLNLYRNNFGNNISKNEVIKNIVIIKKTMNFLQNNNPNFLLNLDILIEKEYTKEIFSDQVSLYFIRFQKIRNEFITEYFNNDFDIKDLKNIFSNFGNLRIPISKNNCLTIERLHDVRNDEQFVKNFFANLKKNQQNFEIIIDNETYNTCISEKLFSNLEKEIIKYIQNKTEKNFNEFIYGKVN
;
A
#
# COMPACT_ATOMS: atom_id res chain seq x y z
N MET A 1 56.40 17.74 -27.83
CA MET A 1 55.21 17.92 -28.70
C MET A 1 54.18 16.82 -28.55
N VAL A 2 54.52 15.62 -28.22
CA VAL A 2 53.62 14.44 -28.05
C VAL A 2 52.68 14.57 -26.85
N TYR A 3 53.08 15.19 -25.74
CA TYR A 3 52.27 15.35 -24.53
C TYR A 3 51.08 16.33 -24.71
N ARG A 4 51.16 17.32 -25.62
CA ARG A 4 50.05 18.22 -25.90
C ARG A 4 48.97 17.59 -26.76
N LEU A 5 49.33 16.63 -27.60
CA LEU A 5 48.35 15.86 -28.41
C LEU A 5 47.55 14.87 -27.56
N LEU A 6 48.22 14.23 -26.55
CA LEU A 6 47.55 13.30 -25.63
C LEU A 6 46.54 14.02 -24.72
N LEU A 7 46.81 15.25 -24.28
CA LEU A 7 45.88 16.04 -23.48
C LEU A 7 44.63 16.47 -24.30
N PHE A 8 44.81 16.79 -25.59
CA PHE A 8 43.68 17.09 -26.50
C PHE A 8 42.84 15.86 -26.81
N ALA A 9 43.42 14.67 -26.94
CA ALA A 9 42.68 13.42 -27.14
C ALA A 9 41.87 13.04 -25.91
N LEU A 10 42.34 13.34 -24.69
CA LEU A 10 41.59 13.07 -23.44
C LEU A 10 40.38 13.99 -23.25
N ILE A 11 40.43 15.23 -23.79
CA ILE A 11 39.32 16.20 -23.71
C ILE A 11 38.18 15.82 -24.67
N PHE A 12 38.49 15.16 -25.79
CA PHE A 12 37.47 14.74 -26.77
C PHE A 12 36.80 13.40 -26.44
N THR A 13 37.28 12.64 -25.45
CA THR A 13 36.67 11.37 -25.04
C THR A 13 35.70 11.50 -23.86
N ILE A 14 35.61 12.66 -23.23
CA ILE A 14 34.48 12.95 -22.32
C ILE A 14 33.27 13.24 -23.20
N LYS A 15 32.66 12.18 -23.75
CA LYS A 15 31.24 12.23 -24.09
C LYS A 15 30.51 12.48 -22.77
N THR A 16 30.33 13.76 -22.44
CA THR A 16 29.31 14.13 -21.46
C THR A 16 28.02 13.49 -21.96
N ALA A 17 27.62 12.42 -21.33
CA ALA A 17 26.30 11.87 -21.58
C ALA A 17 25.33 12.94 -21.11
N TYR A 18 24.95 13.84 -22.02
CA TYR A 18 23.89 14.81 -21.77
C TYR A 18 22.63 13.99 -21.59
N SER A 19 22.21 13.85 -20.35
CA SER A 19 20.93 13.28 -20.02
C SER A 19 19.86 14.28 -20.35
N ASN A 20 18.94 13.96 -21.27
CA ASN A 20 17.82 14.80 -21.59
C ASN A 20 16.76 14.69 -20.50
N ILE A 21 16.25 15.85 -20.05
CA ILE A 21 15.12 15.90 -19.14
C ILE A 21 13.86 15.59 -19.96
N ILE A 22 13.12 14.55 -19.58
CA ILE A 22 11.87 14.13 -20.24
C ILE A 22 10.63 14.45 -19.42
N TYR A 23 10.81 14.73 -18.13
CA TYR A 23 9.74 15.12 -17.22
C TYR A 23 10.30 16.03 -16.12
N ASP A 24 9.65 17.19 -15.93
CA ASP A 24 9.98 18.14 -14.86
C ASP A 24 8.69 18.81 -14.38
N LYS A 25 8.12 18.26 -13.28
CA LYS A 25 6.94 18.81 -12.62
C LYS A 25 6.97 18.49 -11.13
N ASN A 26 6.47 19.41 -10.31
CA ASN A 26 6.30 19.22 -8.87
C ASN A 26 7.60 18.77 -8.15
N ASN A 27 8.73 19.36 -8.50
CA ASN A 27 10.07 19.01 -7.98
C ASN A 27 10.49 17.56 -8.28
N ILE A 28 9.91 16.93 -9.30
CA ILE A 28 10.29 15.62 -9.79
C ILE A 28 10.86 15.76 -11.17
N LEU A 29 12.13 15.40 -11.29
CA LEU A 29 12.87 15.40 -12.55
C LEU A 29 13.13 13.94 -12.96
N ILE A 30 12.83 13.61 -14.22
CA ILE A 30 13.11 12.29 -14.82
C ILE A 30 13.93 12.50 -16.07
N THR A 31 15.00 11.75 -16.19
CA THR A 31 15.89 11.80 -17.35
C THR A 31 15.61 10.64 -18.32
N ASP A 32 16.07 10.78 -19.54
CA ASP A 32 16.01 9.71 -20.56
C ASP A 32 16.80 8.47 -20.13
N ILE A 33 17.93 8.66 -19.44
CA ILE A 33 18.74 7.54 -18.90
C ILE A 33 17.93 6.76 -17.89
N GLU A 34 17.29 7.45 -16.94
CA GLU A 34 16.47 6.82 -15.91
C GLU A 34 15.26 6.09 -16.51
N MET A 35 14.57 6.72 -17.45
CA MET A 35 13.45 6.10 -18.18
C MET A 35 13.90 4.83 -18.92
N ASN A 36 15.01 4.89 -19.65
CA ASN A 36 15.50 3.76 -20.44
C ASN A 36 15.98 2.62 -19.52
N SER A 37 16.61 2.93 -18.39
CA SER A 37 16.99 1.94 -17.38
C SER A 37 15.75 1.23 -16.86
N TYR A 38 14.69 1.96 -16.50
CA TYR A 38 13.44 1.36 -16.04
C TYR A 38 12.76 0.52 -17.11
N LEU A 39 12.75 0.96 -18.38
CA LEU A 39 12.21 0.19 -19.51
C LEU A 39 12.93 -1.15 -19.68
N ASN A 40 14.26 -1.14 -19.64
CA ASN A 40 15.05 -2.35 -19.75
C ASN A 40 14.78 -3.31 -18.58
N LEU A 41 14.70 -2.77 -17.37
CA LEU A 41 14.30 -3.47 -16.16
C LEU A 41 12.98 -4.20 -16.32
N TYR A 42 11.96 -3.47 -16.76
CA TYR A 42 10.63 -4.02 -16.90
C TYR A 42 10.56 -5.13 -17.94
N ARG A 43 11.23 -4.94 -19.10
CA ARG A 43 11.31 -5.95 -20.16
C ARG A 43 11.96 -7.24 -19.70
N ASN A 44 13.07 -7.12 -18.99
CA ASN A 44 13.83 -8.28 -18.53
C ASN A 44 13.08 -9.11 -17.49
N ASN A 45 12.26 -8.46 -16.62
CA ASN A 45 11.55 -9.16 -15.55
C ASN A 45 10.15 -9.66 -15.96
N PHE A 46 9.47 -8.96 -16.85
CA PHE A 46 8.06 -9.27 -17.16
C PHE A 46 7.84 -9.68 -18.62
N GLY A 47 8.86 -9.59 -19.48
CA GLY A 47 8.77 -9.96 -20.89
C GLY A 47 7.79 -9.11 -21.74
N ASN A 48 7.12 -8.13 -21.14
CA ASN A 48 6.09 -7.31 -21.74
C ASN A 48 6.61 -5.91 -22.08
N ASN A 49 6.00 -5.28 -23.08
CA ASN A 49 6.27 -3.88 -23.38
C ASN A 49 5.37 -2.99 -22.53
N ILE A 50 5.99 -2.11 -21.76
CA ILE A 50 5.32 -1.02 -21.06
C ILE A 50 5.44 0.27 -21.87
N SER A 51 4.40 1.09 -21.88
CA SER A 51 4.45 2.39 -22.57
C SER A 51 5.35 3.39 -21.83
N LYS A 52 5.96 4.32 -22.57
CA LYS A 52 6.78 5.39 -21.97
C LYS A 52 6.00 6.20 -20.92
N ASN A 53 4.72 6.46 -21.16
CA ASN A 53 3.87 7.20 -20.22
C ASN A 53 3.66 6.44 -18.90
N GLU A 54 3.50 5.12 -18.96
CA GLU A 54 3.40 4.29 -17.75
C GLU A 54 4.72 4.24 -16.98
N VAL A 55 5.85 4.17 -17.68
CA VAL A 55 7.17 4.28 -17.06
C VAL A 55 7.33 5.59 -16.31
N ILE A 56 7.00 6.71 -16.95
CA ILE A 56 7.06 8.03 -16.31
C ILE A 56 6.17 8.05 -15.05
N LYS A 57 4.93 7.56 -15.15
CA LYS A 57 4.02 7.47 -14.00
C LYS A 57 4.64 6.66 -12.84
N ASN A 58 5.22 5.51 -13.14
CA ASN A 58 5.83 4.65 -12.13
C ASN A 58 7.03 5.33 -11.45
N ILE A 59 7.90 5.98 -12.22
CA ILE A 59 9.03 6.72 -11.66
C ILE A 59 8.56 7.91 -10.81
N VAL A 60 7.51 8.63 -11.22
CA VAL A 60 6.90 9.70 -10.43
C VAL A 60 6.38 9.17 -9.08
N ILE A 61 5.70 8.03 -9.09
CA ILE A 61 5.22 7.38 -7.87
C ILE A 61 6.40 7.08 -6.92
N ILE A 62 7.45 6.45 -7.45
CA ILE A 62 8.65 6.12 -6.67
C ILE A 62 9.25 7.39 -6.03
N LYS A 63 9.49 8.41 -6.83
CA LYS A 63 10.14 9.64 -6.35
C LYS A 63 9.29 10.40 -5.35
N LYS A 64 7.97 10.48 -5.56
CA LYS A 64 7.05 11.10 -4.58
C LYS A 64 7.06 10.36 -3.24
N THR A 65 6.94 9.04 -3.29
CA THR A 65 6.93 8.22 -2.07
C THR A 65 8.27 8.28 -1.34
N MET A 66 9.40 8.24 -2.06
CA MET A 66 10.72 8.41 -1.47
C MET A 66 10.89 9.76 -0.80
N ASN A 67 10.53 10.85 -1.49
CA ASN A 67 10.62 12.21 -0.94
C ASN A 67 9.77 12.37 0.33
N PHE A 68 8.57 11.79 0.33
CA PHE A 68 7.70 11.81 1.49
C PHE A 68 8.28 11.01 2.66
N LEU A 69 8.75 9.79 2.42
CA LEU A 69 9.36 8.95 3.45
C LEU A 69 10.65 9.55 4.00
N GLN A 70 11.45 10.20 3.16
CA GLN A 70 12.66 10.88 3.61
C GLN A 70 12.37 11.96 4.65
N ASN A 71 11.23 12.64 4.53
CA ASN A 71 10.81 13.67 5.47
C ASN A 71 10.10 13.12 6.71
N ASN A 72 9.39 11.99 6.59
CA ASN A 72 8.52 11.49 7.65
C ASN A 72 9.05 10.20 8.32
N ASN A 73 9.81 9.38 7.58
CA ASN A 73 10.42 8.15 8.10
C ASN A 73 11.82 7.91 7.50
N PRO A 74 12.80 8.80 7.77
CA PRO A 74 14.16 8.66 7.21
C PRO A 74 14.85 7.37 7.64
N ASN A 75 14.55 6.87 8.85
CA ASN A 75 15.15 5.63 9.36
C ASN A 75 14.76 4.41 8.51
N PHE A 76 13.56 4.36 7.95
CA PHE A 76 13.17 3.32 7.03
C PHE A 76 14.06 3.31 5.79
N LEU A 77 14.27 4.47 5.16
CA LEU A 77 15.11 4.56 3.96
C LEU A 77 16.57 4.21 4.25
N LEU A 78 17.12 4.64 5.39
CA LEU A 78 18.50 4.31 5.79
C LEU A 78 18.70 2.81 6.02
N ASN A 79 17.68 2.12 6.52
CA ASN A 79 17.74 0.68 6.83
C ASN A 79 17.18 -0.20 5.72
N LEU A 80 16.75 0.38 4.60
CA LEU A 80 16.07 -0.35 3.53
C LEU A 80 16.88 -1.53 3.00
N ASP A 81 18.16 -1.32 2.72
CA ASP A 81 19.04 -2.38 2.21
C ASP A 81 19.23 -3.49 3.24
N ILE A 82 19.36 -3.16 4.52
CA ILE A 82 19.43 -4.14 5.61
C ILE A 82 18.15 -4.98 5.71
N LEU A 83 16.99 -4.36 5.51
CA LEU A 83 15.70 -5.07 5.49
C LEU A 83 15.62 -6.03 4.31
N ILE A 84 16.10 -5.59 3.14
CA ILE A 84 16.13 -6.42 1.94
C ILE A 84 17.11 -7.61 2.13
N GLU A 85 18.30 -7.38 2.69
CA GLU A 85 19.28 -8.43 2.97
C GLU A 85 18.77 -9.53 3.89
N LYS A 86 17.88 -9.18 4.83
CA LYS A 86 17.27 -10.17 5.74
C LYS A 86 16.25 -11.08 5.07
N GLU A 87 15.58 -10.60 4.02
CA GLU A 87 14.47 -11.30 3.38
C GLU A 87 14.87 -12.04 2.11
N TYR A 88 15.94 -11.65 1.46
CA TYR A 88 16.31 -12.13 0.14
C TYR A 88 17.72 -12.77 0.14
N THR A 89 17.96 -13.64 -0.82
CA THR A 89 19.25 -14.33 -0.97
C THR A 89 20.32 -13.41 -1.58
N LYS A 90 21.60 -13.77 -1.38
CA LYS A 90 22.74 -13.02 -1.94
C LYS A 90 22.72 -12.90 -3.47
N GLU A 91 22.09 -13.84 -4.17
CA GLU A 91 22.00 -13.84 -5.63
C GLU A 91 21.20 -12.63 -6.15
N ILE A 92 20.16 -12.19 -5.39
CA ILE A 92 19.36 -11.02 -5.74
C ILE A 92 20.17 -9.73 -5.66
N PHE A 93 21.13 -9.64 -4.75
CA PHE A 93 22.02 -8.47 -4.62
C PHE A 93 23.02 -8.31 -5.77
N SER A 94 23.30 -9.36 -6.50
CA SER A 94 24.15 -9.32 -7.70
C SER A 94 23.37 -8.78 -8.92
N ASP A 95 22.04 -8.88 -8.91
CA ASP A 95 21.18 -8.36 -9.95
C ASP A 95 20.62 -6.97 -9.57
N GLN A 96 21.27 -5.94 -10.07
CA GLN A 96 20.88 -4.53 -9.86
C GLN A 96 19.41 -4.25 -10.21
N VAL A 97 18.88 -5.01 -11.14
CA VAL A 97 17.53 -4.93 -11.68
C VAL A 97 16.53 -5.41 -10.66
N SER A 98 16.70 -6.62 -10.16
CA SER A 98 15.85 -7.21 -9.13
C SER A 98 15.88 -6.37 -7.86
N LEU A 99 17.06 -5.89 -7.45
CA LEU A 99 17.23 -5.03 -6.29
C LEU A 99 16.44 -3.72 -6.40
N TYR A 100 16.43 -3.08 -7.56
CA TYR A 100 15.65 -1.86 -7.79
C TYR A 100 14.15 -2.11 -7.61
N PHE A 101 13.61 -3.21 -8.18
CA PHE A 101 12.19 -3.56 -8.02
C PHE A 101 11.83 -3.89 -6.57
N ILE A 102 12.68 -4.62 -5.87
CA ILE A 102 12.46 -4.95 -4.46
C ILE A 102 12.45 -3.67 -3.62
N ARG A 103 13.41 -2.78 -3.81
CA ARG A 103 13.44 -1.47 -3.14
C ARG A 103 12.15 -0.69 -3.40
N PHE A 104 11.72 -0.64 -4.64
CA PHE A 104 10.48 0.04 -5.00
C PHE A 104 9.25 -0.57 -4.32
N GLN A 105 9.11 -1.89 -4.34
CA GLN A 105 8.01 -2.58 -3.68
C GLN A 105 8.02 -2.34 -2.17
N LYS A 106 9.18 -2.38 -1.52
CA LYS A 106 9.32 -2.09 -0.09
C LYS A 106 8.93 -0.66 0.25
N ILE A 107 9.42 0.32 -0.50
CA ILE A 107 9.07 1.74 -0.32
C ILE A 107 7.57 1.95 -0.48
N ARG A 108 6.97 1.38 -1.52
CA ARG A 108 5.54 1.49 -1.76
C ARG A 108 4.71 0.84 -0.66
N ASN A 109 5.07 -0.35 -0.23
CA ASN A 109 4.35 -1.09 0.81
C ASN A 109 4.46 -0.37 2.16
N GLU A 110 5.65 0.10 2.54
CA GLU A 110 5.85 0.90 3.75
C GLU A 110 4.99 2.16 3.72
N PHE A 111 5.02 2.89 2.61
CA PHE A 111 4.23 4.09 2.45
C PHE A 111 2.73 3.83 2.58
N ILE A 112 2.21 2.79 1.93
CA ILE A 112 0.80 2.41 2.01
C ILE A 112 0.43 1.97 3.43
N THR A 113 1.25 1.15 4.05
CA THR A 113 0.98 0.60 5.39
C THR A 113 0.98 1.69 6.44
N GLU A 114 1.98 2.57 6.43
CA GLU A 114 2.16 3.59 7.45
C GLU A 114 1.15 4.74 7.31
N TYR A 115 0.91 5.20 6.08
CA TYR A 115 0.20 6.48 5.84
C TYR A 115 -1.22 6.32 5.30
N PHE A 116 -1.62 5.15 4.81
CA PHE A 116 -2.95 4.96 4.25
C PHE A 116 -3.78 3.87 4.90
N ASN A 117 -3.17 2.86 5.53
CA ASN A 117 -3.91 1.80 6.22
C ASN A 117 -4.44 2.21 7.60
N ASN A 118 -3.90 3.27 8.20
CA ASN A 118 -4.25 3.66 9.57
C ASN A 118 -5.45 4.63 9.66
N ASP A 119 -5.89 5.22 8.56
CA ASP A 119 -7.02 6.16 8.50
C ASP A 119 -8.39 5.46 8.42
N PHE A 120 -8.59 4.43 9.25
CA PHE A 120 -9.83 3.69 9.25
C PHE A 120 -10.78 4.23 10.32
N ASP A 121 -11.76 5.03 9.87
CA ASP A 121 -12.78 5.66 10.72
C ASP A 121 -13.95 4.67 10.96
N ILE A 122 -14.55 4.75 12.16
CA ILE A 122 -15.81 4.09 12.50
C ILE A 122 -16.93 4.39 11.52
N LYS A 123 -16.95 5.60 10.96
CA LYS A 123 -17.90 6.01 9.94
C LYS A 123 -17.80 5.16 8.69
N ASP A 124 -16.58 4.77 8.31
CA ASP A 124 -16.33 3.89 7.17
C ASP A 124 -16.89 2.49 7.42
N LEU A 125 -16.69 1.96 8.63
CA LEU A 125 -17.24 0.66 9.04
C LEU A 125 -18.76 0.66 9.03
N LYS A 126 -19.40 1.73 9.53
CA LYS A 126 -20.86 1.89 9.44
C LYS A 126 -21.36 1.85 7.99
N ASN A 127 -20.65 2.49 7.07
CA ASN A 127 -20.99 2.45 5.65
C ASN A 127 -20.92 1.03 5.09
N ILE A 128 -19.92 0.24 5.48
CA ILE A 128 -19.83 -1.16 5.06
C ILE A 128 -21.05 -1.94 5.59
N PHE A 129 -21.35 -1.84 6.88
CA PHE A 129 -22.47 -2.57 7.48
C PHE A 129 -23.83 -2.13 6.94
N SER A 130 -23.99 -0.85 6.58
CA SER A 130 -25.23 -0.35 5.97
C SER A 130 -25.51 -0.97 4.60
N ASN A 131 -24.46 -1.37 3.86
CA ASN A 131 -24.58 -2.00 2.54
C ASN A 131 -25.06 -3.46 2.61
N PHE A 132 -25.02 -4.09 3.79
CA PHE A 132 -25.52 -5.46 4.00
C PHE A 132 -27.06 -5.60 4.11
N GLY A 133 -27.82 -4.52 3.84
CA GLY A 133 -29.27 -4.56 3.93
C GLY A 133 -29.76 -4.86 5.36
N ASN A 134 -30.53 -5.92 5.55
CA ASN A 134 -31.01 -6.34 6.87
C ASN A 134 -29.98 -7.23 7.61
N LEU A 135 -28.88 -6.63 8.05
CA LEU A 135 -27.87 -7.36 8.81
C LEU A 135 -28.33 -7.52 10.27
N ARG A 136 -28.87 -8.67 10.58
CA ARG A 136 -29.29 -9.09 11.92
C ARG A 136 -28.41 -10.19 12.43
N ILE A 137 -27.81 -9.97 13.58
CA ILE A 137 -26.91 -10.93 14.24
C ILE A 137 -27.69 -11.63 15.36
N PRO A 138 -27.68 -12.98 15.42
CA PRO A 138 -28.21 -13.72 16.56
C PRO A 138 -27.39 -13.38 17.81
N ILE A 139 -28.10 -13.13 18.94
CA ILE A 139 -27.49 -12.87 20.23
C ILE A 139 -28.06 -13.78 21.30
N SER A 140 -27.24 -14.06 22.31
CA SER A 140 -27.57 -14.97 23.41
C SER A 140 -26.89 -14.56 24.71
N LYS A 141 -27.57 -14.74 25.83
CA LYS A 141 -26.97 -14.64 27.18
C LYS A 141 -26.15 -15.88 27.55
N ASN A 142 -26.36 -17.02 26.86
CA ASN A 142 -25.84 -18.34 27.21
C ASN A 142 -24.86 -18.91 26.16
N ASN A 143 -23.83 -18.15 25.77
CA ASN A 143 -22.77 -18.60 24.87
C ASN A 143 -23.26 -19.28 23.58
N CYS A 144 -24.32 -18.74 22.97
CA CYS A 144 -24.91 -19.25 21.72
C CYS A 144 -25.56 -20.64 21.78
N LEU A 145 -25.78 -21.20 22.96
CA LEU A 145 -26.53 -22.44 23.12
C LEU A 145 -28.04 -22.25 22.79
N THR A 146 -28.56 -21.05 23.08
CA THR A 146 -29.94 -20.68 22.78
C THR A 146 -29.94 -19.25 22.22
N ILE A 147 -30.47 -19.07 21.02
CA ILE A 147 -30.64 -17.74 20.43
C ILE A 147 -31.85 -17.05 21.06
N GLU A 148 -31.63 -15.92 21.69
CA GLU A 148 -32.69 -15.16 22.36
C GLU A 148 -33.37 -14.18 21.43
N ARG A 149 -32.59 -13.45 20.64
CA ARG A 149 -33.12 -12.52 19.63
C ARG A 149 -32.14 -12.25 18.50
N LEU A 150 -32.67 -11.61 17.44
CA LEU A 150 -31.85 -11.06 16.36
C LEU A 150 -31.67 -9.57 16.59
N HIS A 151 -30.41 -9.11 16.68
CA HIS A 151 -30.06 -7.71 16.85
C HIS A 151 -29.67 -7.06 15.53
N ASP A 152 -30.26 -5.91 15.20
CA ASP A 152 -29.91 -5.13 14.01
C ASP A 152 -28.67 -4.29 14.30
N VAL A 153 -27.57 -4.62 13.65
CA VAL A 153 -26.25 -4.04 13.95
C VAL A 153 -25.83 -2.90 13.03
N ARG A 154 -26.64 -2.54 12.05
CA ARG A 154 -26.26 -1.55 11.03
C ARG A 154 -25.92 -0.18 11.60
N ASN A 155 -26.61 0.24 12.65
CA ASN A 155 -26.44 1.53 13.32
C ASN A 155 -25.85 1.41 14.72
N ASP A 156 -25.46 0.20 15.13
CA ASP A 156 -24.85 -0.07 16.43
C ASP A 156 -23.35 0.20 16.39
N GLU A 157 -22.94 1.39 16.84
CA GLU A 157 -21.53 1.77 16.91
C GLU A 157 -20.70 0.84 17.79
N GLN A 158 -21.27 0.36 18.88
CA GLN A 158 -20.57 -0.51 19.80
C GLN A 158 -20.31 -1.87 19.15
N PHE A 159 -21.30 -2.43 18.47
CA PHE A 159 -21.13 -3.64 17.69
C PHE A 159 -20.04 -3.47 16.63
N VAL A 160 -20.10 -2.39 15.84
CA VAL A 160 -19.14 -2.13 14.78
C VAL A 160 -17.69 -2.04 15.32
N LYS A 161 -17.50 -1.33 16.44
CA LYS A 161 -16.19 -1.24 17.12
C LYS A 161 -15.70 -2.60 17.59
N ASN A 162 -16.56 -3.34 18.28
CA ASN A 162 -16.21 -4.65 18.84
C ASN A 162 -15.94 -5.66 17.73
N PHE A 163 -16.75 -5.65 16.67
CA PHE A 163 -16.54 -6.53 15.52
C PHE A 163 -15.15 -6.31 14.91
N PHE A 164 -14.77 -5.06 14.65
CA PHE A 164 -13.47 -4.76 14.07
C PHE A 164 -12.29 -5.12 15.00
N ALA A 165 -12.44 -4.86 16.29
CA ALA A 165 -11.41 -5.25 17.27
C ALA A 165 -11.22 -6.78 17.34
N ASN A 166 -12.32 -7.54 17.22
CA ASN A 166 -12.30 -9.01 17.27
C ASN A 166 -11.89 -9.64 15.94
N LEU A 167 -12.17 -8.97 14.81
CA LEU A 167 -11.67 -9.35 13.49
C LEU A 167 -10.13 -9.41 13.48
N LYS A 168 -9.48 -8.39 14.04
CA LYS A 168 -8.00 -8.37 14.18
C LYS A 168 -7.44 -9.53 15.02
N LYS A 169 -8.24 -10.09 15.91
CA LYS A 169 -7.89 -11.23 16.78
C LYS A 169 -8.38 -12.57 16.22
N ASN A 170 -9.03 -12.56 15.05
CA ASN A 170 -9.70 -13.73 14.46
C ASN A 170 -10.73 -14.36 15.42
N GLN A 171 -11.45 -13.51 16.18
CA GLN A 171 -12.50 -13.95 17.12
C GLN A 171 -13.87 -13.71 16.52
N GLN A 172 -14.59 -14.80 16.26
CA GLN A 172 -15.89 -14.78 15.60
C GLN A 172 -17.02 -14.26 16.50
N ASN A 173 -17.02 -14.63 17.76
CA ASN A 173 -18.03 -14.24 18.73
C ASN A 173 -17.42 -13.36 19.83
N PHE A 174 -18.19 -12.37 20.27
CA PHE A 174 -17.77 -11.41 21.28
C PHE A 174 -18.99 -10.85 22.03
N GLU A 175 -18.73 -10.23 23.16
CA GLU A 175 -19.76 -9.65 23.99
C GLU A 175 -20.16 -8.25 23.51
N ILE A 176 -21.46 -7.98 23.59
CA ILE A 176 -22.06 -6.65 23.36
C ILE A 176 -23.03 -6.31 24.48
N ILE A 177 -23.22 -5.03 24.75
CA ILE A 177 -24.15 -4.53 25.75
C ILE A 177 -25.33 -3.90 25.03
N ILE A 178 -26.55 -4.39 25.35
CA ILE A 178 -27.80 -3.86 24.80
C ILE A 178 -28.77 -3.68 25.97
N ASP A 179 -29.31 -2.49 26.13
CA ASP A 179 -30.28 -2.15 27.21
C ASP A 179 -29.70 -2.50 28.60
N ASN A 180 -28.41 -2.25 28.84
CA ASN A 180 -27.66 -2.58 30.07
C ASN A 180 -27.52 -4.09 30.36
N GLU A 181 -27.83 -4.95 29.42
CA GLU A 181 -27.61 -6.39 29.52
C GLU A 181 -26.51 -6.85 28.58
N THR A 182 -25.70 -7.83 29.03
CA THR A 182 -24.61 -8.38 28.24
C THR A 182 -25.09 -9.59 27.43
N TYR A 183 -24.79 -9.58 26.14
CA TYR A 183 -25.10 -10.67 25.21
C TYR A 183 -23.83 -11.09 24.45
N ASN A 184 -23.76 -12.37 24.15
CA ASN A 184 -22.77 -12.89 23.18
C ASN A 184 -23.33 -12.81 21.77
N THR A 185 -22.54 -12.36 20.83
CA THR A 185 -22.88 -12.44 19.40
C THR A 185 -22.70 -13.88 18.94
N CYS A 186 -23.67 -14.40 18.18
CA CYS A 186 -23.64 -15.76 17.65
C CYS A 186 -23.50 -15.71 16.13
N ILE A 187 -22.37 -15.23 15.66
CA ILE A 187 -22.07 -15.05 14.25
C ILE A 187 -21.67 -16.39 13.64
N SER A 188 -22.34 -16.80 12.57
CA SER A 188 -21.90 -18.01 11.85
C SER A 188 -20.58 -17.76 11.13
N GLU A 189 -19.77 -18.80 10.99
CA GLU A 189 -18.48 -18.75 10.28
C GLU A 189 -18.62 -18.18 8.87
N LYS A 190 -19.65 -18.58 8.16
CA LYS A 190 -19.96 -18.06 6.82
C LYS A 190 -20.24 -16.56 6.82
N LEU A 191 -21.03 -16.08 7.79
CA LEU A 191 -21.35 -14.65 7.89
C LEU A 191 -20.11 -13.85 8.30
N PHE A 192 -19.33 -14.35 9.26
CA PHE A 192 -18.06 -13.73 9.68
C PHE A 192 -17.11 -13.57 8.50
N SER A 193 -16.86 -14.65 7.74
CA SER A 193 -15.99 -14.62 6.56
C SER A 193 -16.50 -13.66 5.47
N ASN A 194 -17.81 -13.53 5.27
CA ASN A 194 -18.36 -12.60 4.30
C ASN A 194 -18.16 -11.14 4.74
N LEU A 195 -18.41 -10.83 6.02
CA LEU A 195 -18.16 -9.50 6.57
C LEU A 195 -16.68 -9.11 6.51
N GLU A 196 -15.80 -10.05 6.85
CA GLU A 196 -14.35 -9.88 6.74
C GLU A 196 -13.93 -9.52 5.31
N LYS A 197 -14.38 -10.27 4.32
CA LYS A 197 -14.06 -10.03 2.91
C LYS A 197 -14.49 -8.63 2.45
N GLU A 198 -15.69 -8.20 2.81
CA GLU A 198 -16.18 -6.87 2.43
C GLU A 198 -15.43 -5.74 3.14
N ILE A 199 -15.04 -5.93 4.40
CA ILE A 199 -14.18 -4.99 5.13
C ILE A 199 -12.82 -4.89 4.45
N ILE A 200 -12.17 -6.01 4.16
CA ILE A 200 -10.86 -6.03 3.48
C ILE A 200 -10.95 -5.32 2.12
N LYS A 201 -11.97 -5.63 1.33
CA LYS A 201 -12.20 -5.00 0.02
C LYS A 201 -12.40 -3.49 0.14
N TYR A 202 -13.18 -3.04 1.13
CA TYR A 202 -13.38 -1.61 1.38
C TYR A 202 -12.08 -0.92 1.78
N ILE A 203 -11.30 -1.52 2.70
CA ILE A 203 -9.98 -1.00 3.10
C ILE A 203 -9.08 -0.85 1.88
N GLN A 204 -8.97 -1.90 1.05
CA GLN A 204 -8.15 -1.88 -0.15
C GLN A 204 -8.56 -0.74 -1.10
N ASN A 205 -9.84 -0.61 -1.38
CA ASN A 205 -10.36 0.44 -2.27
C ASN A 205 -10.10 1.85 -1.70
N LYS A 206 -10.31 2.06 -0.40
CA LYS A 206 -10.05 3.34 0.26
C LYS A 206 -8.56 3.68 0.25
N THR A 207 -7.71 2.70 0.58
CA THR A 207 -6.25 2.86 0.56
C THR A 207 -5.75 3.21 -0.84
N GLU A 208 -6.24 2.51 -1.86
CA GLU A 208 -5.91 2.80 -3.26
C GLU A 208 -6.37 4.20 -3.68
N LYS A 209 -7.59 4.58 -3.31
CA LYS A 209 -8.11 5.92 -3.59
C LYS A 209 -7.24 7.00 -2.94
N ASN A 210 -6.95 6.88 -1.66
CA ASN A 210 -6.12 7.84 -0.93
C ASN A 210 -4.71 7.93 -1.51
N PHE A 211 -4.12 6.79 -1.88
CA PHE A 211 -2.82 6.74 -2.54
C PHE A 211 -2.85 7.43 -3.91
N ASN A 212 -3.88 7.21 -4.71
CA ASN A 212 -4.05 7.85 -6.00
C ASN A 212 -4.25 9.38 -5.85
N GLU A 213 -5.03 9.82 -4.86
CA GLU A 213 -5.18 11.25 -4.53
C GLU A 213 -3.86 11.88 -4.09
N PHE A 214 -3.04 11.16 -3.33
CA PHE A 214 -1.70 11.62 -2.96
C PHE A 214 -0.79 11.77 -4.19
N ILE A 215 -0.80 10.80 -5.10
CA ILE A 215 0.08 10.80 -6.27
C ILE A 215 -0.35 11.83 -7.31
N TYR A 216 -1.65 11.89 -7.63
CA TYR A 216 -2.16 12.67 -8.77
C TYR A 216 -2.86 13.97 -8.36
N GLY A 217 -3.10 14.19 -7.08
CA GLY A 217 -3.94 15.25 -6.56
C GLY A 217 -5.41 14.85 -6.54
N LYS A 218 -6.22 15.60 -5.77
CA LYS A 218 -7.67 15.37 -5.75
C LYS A 218 -8.21 15.62 -7.16
N VAL A 219 -8.88 14.62 -7.70
CA VAL A 219 -9.70 14.80 -8.91
C VAL A 219 -10.94 15.56 -8.44
N ASN A 220 -11.03 16.85 -8.84
CA ASN A 220 -12.24 17.65 -8.62
C ASN A 220 -13.37 17.14 -9.52
#